data_c00d8388a9ab727c8a93d4aca1c45c8f
#
_entry.id   c00d8388a9ab727c8a93d4aca1c45c8f
#
_cell.length_a   1.000
_cell.length_b   1.000
_cell.length_c   1.000
_cell.angle_alpha   90.00
_cell.angle_beta   90.00
_cell.angle_gamma   90.00
#
_symmetry.space_group_name_H-M   'P 1'
#
loop_
_entity.id
_entity.type
_entity.pdbx_description
1 polymer ?
#
loop_
_entity_poly.entity_id
_entity_poly.type
_entity_poly.pdbx_seq_one_letter_code
_entity_poly.pdbx_strand_id
1 'polypeptide(L)'
;MSSLFTPYKLGPVTLRNRTIRSAAFESMGRHFGPTQQLKDYHVSVARGGVGMTTLAYAAVCRSGLSFDKQLWLRPEIVPGLREITDAVHREGAAAGIQIGHCGNMTHLTTAGQIPIGASTGFNLYAYTPVSYTHLTL
;
A
#
# COMPACT_ATOMS: atom_id res chain seq x y z
N MET A 1 20.73 -27.77 1.45
CA MET A 1 19.34 -27.24 1.40
C MET A 1 19.41 -25.75 1.12
N SER A 2 18.50 -25.22 0.31
CA SER A 2 18.47 -23.78 0.01
C SER A 2 18.14 -22.97 1.27
N SER A 3 18.93 -21.94 1.59
CA SER A 3 18.67 -21.02 2.71
C SER A 3 17.37 -20.22 2.53
N LEU A 4 16.80 -20.17 1.32
CA LEU A 4 15.59 -19.43 0.98
C LEU A 4 14.38 -19.84 1.84
N PHE A 5 14.24 -21.14 2.13
CA PHE A 5 13.10 -21.69 2.87
C PHE A 5 13.37 -21.90 4.36
N THR A 6 14.45 -21.31 4.89
CA THR A 6 14.70 -21.31 6.33
C THR A 6 14.13 -20.05 6.99
N PRO A 7 13.70 -20.12 8.26
CA PRO A 7 13.22 -18.95 9.00
C PRO A 7 14.23 -17.80 9.00
N TYR A 8 13.73 -16.58 8.99
CA TYR A 8 14.56 -15.39 9.00
C TYR A 8 14.02 -14.33 9.97
N LYS A 9 14.90 -13.80 10.83
CA LYS A 9 14.54 -12.72 11.76
C LYS A 9 14.69 -11.38 11.07
N LEU A 10 13.56 -10.69 10.83
CA LEU A 10 13.49 -9.36 10.27
C LEU A 10 13.08 -8.38 11.37
N GLY A 11 14.07 -7.74 12.00
CA GLY A 11 13.82 -6.88 13.17
C GLY A 11 13.10 -7.67 14.29
N PRO A 12 11.93 -7.20 14.77
CA PRO A 12 11.17 -7.90 15.81
C PRO A 12 10.34 -9.09 15.28
N VAL A 13 10.21 -9.24 13.95
CA VAL A 13 9.36 -10.26 13.33
C VAL A 13 10.20 -11.44 12.85
N THR A 14 9.76 -12.67 13.10
CA THR A 14 10.35 -13.87 12.51
C THR A 14 9.49 -14.34 11.34
N LEU A 15 10.05 -14.28 10.14
CA LEU A 15 9.42 -14.82 8.93
C LEU A 15 9.66 -16.32 8.87
N ARG A 16 8.66 -17.08 8.38
CA ARG A 16 8.78 -18.55 8.19
C ARG A 16 9.80 -18.95 7.12
N ASN A 17 10.12 -18.03 6.21
CA ASN A 17 11.16 -18.17 5.18
C ASN A 17 11.57 -16.78 4.66
N ARG A 18 12.50 -16.72 3.72
CA ARG A 18 13.09 -15.49 3.21
C ARG A 18 12.41 -14.93 1.96
N THR A 19 11.18 -15.35 1.67
CA THR A 19 10.41 -14.83 0.54
C THR A 19 9.47 -13.72 0.99
N ILE A 20 9.49 -12.61 0.26
CA ILE A 20 8.60 -11.47 0.50
C ILE A 20 7.94 -11.10 -0.83
N ARG A 21 6.59 -11.10 -0.85
CA ARG A 21 5.87 -10.45 -1.94
C ARG A 21 6.01 -8.95 -1.75
N SER A 22 6.76 -8.31 -2.63
CA SER A 22 6.94 -6.86 -2.62
C SER A 22 5.63 -6.13 -2.94
N ALA A 23 5.56 -4.85 -2.56
CA ALA A 23 4.42 -4.00 -2.89
C ALA A 23 4.27 -3.87 -4.41
N ALA A 24 3.07 -4.16 -4.92
CA ALA A 24 2.66 -3.92 -6.30
C ALA A 24 1.18 -3.58 -6.30
N PHE A 25 0.80 -2.47 -6.91
CA PHE A 25 -0.56 -1.94 -6.85
C PHE A 25 -1.60 -2.96 -7.31
N GLU A 26 -2.43 -3.44 -6.40
CA GLU A 26 -3.43 -4.47 -6.66
C GLU A 26 -4.68 -3.94 -7.37
N SER A 27 -4.99 -2.64 -7.23
CA SER A 27 -6.21 -2.04 -7.78
C SER A 27 -7.50 -2.71 -7.27
N MET A 28 -7.50 -3.15 -6.02
CA MET A 28 -8.60 -3.90 -5.40
C MET A 28 -9.30 -3.16 -4.27
N GLY A 29 -8.97 -1.89 -4.03
CA GLY A 29 -9.68 -1.04 -3.08
C GLY A 29 -11.05 -0.61 -3.59
N ARG A 30 -11.94 -0.23 -2.67
CA ARG A 30 -13.23 0.41 -2.99
C ARG A 30 -13.48 1.55 -2.01
N HIS A 31 -13.89 2.72 -2.53
CA HIS A 31 -14.04 3.93 -1.71
C HIS A 31 -12.79 4.21 -0.86
N PHE A 32 -11.61 3.98 -1.45
CA PHE A 32 -10.29 4.13 -0.83
C PHE A 32 -10.07 3.27 0.42
N GLY A 33 -10.82 2.19 0.57
CA GLY A 33 -10.73 1.24 1.67
C GLY A 33 -10.47 -0.19 1.20
N PRO A 34 -10.10 -1.09 2.13
CA PRO A 34 -9.88 -2.50 1.83
C PRO A 34 -11.18 -3.21 1.44
N THR A 35 -11.06 -4.27 0.66
CA THR A 35 -12.18 -5.09 0.18
C THR A 35 -11.95 -6.56 0.50
N GLN A 36 -13.02 -7.36 0.40
CA GLN A 36 -12.92 -8.82 0.49
C GLN A 36 -11.96 -9.37 -0.59
N GLN A 37 -12.02 -8.83 -1.81
CA GLN A 37 -11.12 -9.23 -2.90
C GLN A 37 -9.64 -9.01 -2.55
N LEU A 38 -9.31 -7.87 -1.96
CA LEU A 38 -7.94 -7.57 -1.51
C LEU A 38 -7.51 -8.55 -0.40
N LYS A 39 -8.41 -8.86 0.54
CA LYS A 39 -8.16 -9.85 1.59
C LYS A 39 -7.89 -11.23 1.01
N ASP A 40 -8.76 -11.72 0.14
CA ASP A 40 -8.64 -13.04 -0.47
C ASP A 40 -7.34 -13.18 -1.28
N TYR A 41 -6.95 -12.11 -1.98
CA TYR A 41 -5.70 -12.07 -2.71
C TYR A 41 -4.48 -12.27 -1.77
N HIS A 42 -4.37 -11.48 -0.71
CA HIS A 42 -3.24 -11.60 0.23
C HIS A 42 -3.25 -12.90 1.02
N VAL A 43 -4.43 -13.42 1.35
CA VAL A 43 -4.57 -14.75 1.96
C VAL A 43 -4.10 -15.85 1.00
N SER A 44 -4.44 -15.76 -0.29
CA SER A 44 -3.98 -16.76 -1.28
C SER A 44 -2.46 -16.75 -1.42
N VAL A 45 -1.83 -15.57 -1.43
CA VAL A 45 -0.37 -15.42 -1.45
C VAL A 45 0.26 -16.03 -0.20
N ALA A 46 -0.33 -15.79 0.98
CA ALA A 46 0.12 -16.37 2.24
C ALA A 46 0.01 -17.90 2.23
N ARG A 47 -1.12 -18.48 1.76
CA ARG A 47 -1.30 -19.93 1.56
C ARG A 47 -0.27 -20.54 0.62
N GLY A 48 0.14 -19.78 -0.39
CA GLY A 48 1.22 -20.18 -1.30
C GLY A 48 2.60 -20.30 -0.66
N GLY A 49 2.74 -19.98 0.64
CA GLY A 49 3.95 -20.22 1.41
C GLY A 49 4.90 -19.03 1.54
N VAL A 50 4.53 -17.83 1.09
CA VAL A 50 5.37 -16.62 1.24
C VAL A 50 5.62 -16.29 2.72
N GLY A 51 6.83 -15.85 3.09
CA GLY A 51 7.13 -15.41 4.44
C GLY A 51 6.45 -14.11 4.85
N MET A 52 6.27 -13.20 3.88
CA MET A 52 5.57 -11.91 4.09
C MET A 52 4.89 -11.45 2.82
N THR A 53 3.73 -10.83 2.94
CA THR A 53 3.06 -10.11 1.84
C THR A 53 2.88 -8.64 2.17
N THR A 54 3.03 -7.76 1.16
CA THR A 54 2.94 -6.31 1.34
C THR A 54 1.80 -5.74 0.51
N LEU A 55 0.80 -5.15 1.18
CA LEU A 55 -0.28 -4.42 0.53
C LEU A 55 0.28 -3.18 -0.18
N ALA A 56 -0.21 -2.88 -1.37
CA ALA A 56 0.21 -1.72 -2.12
C ALA A 56 -0.97 -0.92 -2.67
N TYR A 57 -0.86 0.30 -2.62
CA TYR A 57 -0.18 1.13 -1.65
C TYR A 57 -1.20 2.12 -1.08
N ALA A 58 -0.98 2.57 0.14
CA ALA A 58 -1.91 3.45 0.80
C ALA A 58 -1.39 4.89 0.81
N ALA A 59 -2.22 5.84 0.39
CA ALA A 59 -1.92 7.24 0.54
C ALA A 59 -2.03 7.66 2.00
N VAL A 60 -1.06 8.43 2.49
CA VAL A 60 -1.04 8.97 3.87
C VAL A 60 -2.09 10.06 4.09
N CYS A 61 -2.53 10.71 3.02
CA CYS A 61 -3.59 11.72 3.03
C CYS A 61 -4.31 11.74 1.67
N ARG A 62 -5.44 12.42 1.61
CA ARG A 62 -6.26 12.51 0.39
C ARG A 62 -5.50 13.12 -0.78
N SER A 63 -4.67 14.14 -0.52
CA SER A 63 -3.85 14.79 -1.55
C SER A 63 -2.81 13.88 -2.20
N GLY A 64 -2.50 12.74 -1.58
CA GLY A 64 -1.56 11.75 -2.10
C GLY A 64 -2.19 10.66 -2.96
N LEU A 65 -3.50 10.70 -3.21
CA LEU A 65 -4.21 9.70 -4.00
C LEU A 65 -3.94 9.88 -5.50
N SER A 66 -3.63 8.77 -6.18
CA SER A 66 -3.47 8.73 -7.63
C SER A 66 -4.55 7.94 -8.35
N PHE A 67 -5.12 6.91 -7.72
CA PHE A 67 -6.08 6.01 -8.34
C PHE A 67 -7.32 5.78 -7.46
N ASP A 68 -8.48 5.61 -8.07
CA ASP A 68 -9.76 5.41 -7.36
C ASP A 68 -9.80 4.16 -6.48
N LYS A 69 -9.02 3.13 -6.85
CA LYS A 69 -8.96 1.86 -6.14
C LYS A 69 -7.77 1.77 -5.19
N GLN A 70 -7.07 2.88 -4.97
CA GLN A 70 -5.98 3.00 -3.99
C GLN A 70 -6.54 3.06 -2.57
N LEU A 71 -5.78 2.58 -1.61
CA LEU A 71 -6.11 2.77 -0.19
C LEU A 71 -5.74 4.19 0.26
N TRP A 72 -6.53 4.74 1.15
CA TRP A 72 -6.22 5.99 1.85
C TRP A 72 -6.26 5.74 3.35
N LEU A 73 -5.13 5.94 4.02
CA LEU A 73 -4.99 5.74 5.46
C LEU A 73 -5.82 6.77 6.24
N ARG A 74 -6.80 6.25 6.95
CA ARG A 74 -7.68 6.98 7.87
C ARG A 74 -8.28 6.00 8.88
N PRO A 75 -8.78 6.48 10.05
CA PRO A 75 -9.28 5.59 11.11
C PRO A 75 -10.34 4.58 10.64
N GLU A 76 -11.19 4.96 9.69
CA GLU A 76 -12.32 4.16 9.22
C GLU A 76 -11.90 2.87 8.50
N ILE A 77 -10.69 2.82 7.92
CA ILE A 77 -10.22 1.62 7.23
C ILE A 77 -9.42 0.66 8.12
N VAL A 78 -9.08 1.08 9.34
CA VAL A 78 -8.27 0.27 10.28
C VAL A 78 -8.92 -1.10 10.57
N PRO A 79 -10.24 -1.20 10.84
CA PRO A 79 -10.85 -2.52 11.05
C PRO A 79 -10.67 -3.47 9.86
N GLY A 80 -10.88 -2.99 8.63
CA GLY A 80 -10.71 -3.80 7.43
C GLY A 80 -9.25 -4.19 7.18
N LEU A 81 -8.28 -3.31 7.48
CA LEU A 81 -6.86 -3.66 7.43
C LEU A 81 -6.51 -4.73 8.48
N ARG A 82 -7.07 -4.64 9.68
CA ARG A 82 -6.89 -5.65 10.73
C ARG A 82 -7.44 -7.01 10.30
N GLU A 83 -8.60 -7.06 9.68
CA GLU A 83 -9.15 -8.30 9.13
C GLU A 83 -8.21 -8.96 8.10
N ILE A 84 -7.56 -8.15 7.25
CA ILE A 84 -6.57 -8.65 6.27
C ILE A 84 -5.36 -9.21 7.01
N THR A 85 -4.77 -8.43 7.92
CA THR A 85 -3.55 -8.85 8.64
C THR A 85 -3.80 -10.09 9.46
N ASP A 86 -4.92 -10.18 10.18
CA ASP A 86 -5.29 -11.36 10.98
C ASP A 86 -5.48 -12.59 10.10
N ALA A 87 -6.08 -12.43 8.91
CA ALA A 87 -6.27 -13.52 7.97
C ALA A 87 -4.93 -14.02 7.39
N VAL A 88 -4.01 -13.11 7.03
CA VAL A 88 -2.66 -13.41 6.56
C VAL A 88 -1.84 -14.11 7.64
N HIS A 89 -1.93 -13.63 8.90
CA HIS A 89 -1.23 -14.23 10.04
C HIS A 89 -1.72 -15.67 10.32
N ARG A 90 -3.02 -15.94 10.18
CA ARG A 90 -3.55 -17.31 10.32
C ARG A 90 -2.96 -18.30 9.31
N GLU A 91 -2.56 -17.82 8.13
CA GLU A 91 -1.85 -18.63 7.12
C GLU A 91 -0.32 -18.66 7.36
N GLY A 92 0.17 -18.12 8.48
CA GLY A 92 1.58 -18.18 8.89
C GLY A 92 2.51 -17.22 8.15
N ALA A 93 2.01 -16.22 7.45
CA ALA A 93 2.80 -15.16 6.82
C ALA A 93 2.72 -13.86 7.60
N ALA A 94 3.76 -13.03 7.54
CA ALA A 94 3.71 -11.66 8.00
C ALA A 94 3.00 -10.76 6.98
N ALA A 95 2.45 -9.64 7.44
CA ALA A 95 1.82 -8.64 6.59
C ALA A 95 2.51 -7.28 6.75
N GLY A 96 2.69 -6.58 5.64
CA GLY A 96 3.17 -5.21 5.59
C GLY A 96 2.27 -4.37 4.70
N ILE A 97 2.48 -3.05 4.74
CA ILE A 97 1.81 -2.10 3.84
C ILE A 97 2.81 -1.06 3.36
N GLN A 98 2.80 -0.79 2.06
CA GLN A 98 3.51 0.36 1.51
C GLN A 98 2.65 1.61 1.70
N ILE A 99 3.24 2.64 2.30
CA ILE A 99 2.60 3.94 2.49
C ILE A 99 3.35 5.01 1.71
N GLY A 100 2.63 5.99 1.18
CA GLY A 100 3.26 7.04 0.40
C GLY A 100 2.34 8.20 0.06
N HIS A 101 2.89 9.13 -0.70
CA HIS A 101 2.20 10.26 -1.29
C HIS A 101 2.61 10.34 -2.76
N CYS A 102 1.66 10.37 -3.68
CA CYS A 102 1.96 10.33 -5.11
C CYS A 102 2.55 11.65 -5.65
N GLY A 103 2.54 12.72 -4.84
CA GLY A 103 3.15 13.98 -5.21
C GLY A 103 2.57 14.56 -6.50
N ASN A 104 3.46 14.90 -7.43
CA ASN A 104 3.08 15.40 -8.76
C ASN A 104 2.33 14.37 -9.62
N MET A 105 2.37 13.08 -9.26
CA MET A 105 1.65 12.01 -9.95
C MET A 105 0.22 11.81 -9.43
N THR A 106 -0.22 12.63 -8.48
CA THR A 106 -1.60 12.64 -7.99
C THR A 106 -2.56 13.07 -9.10
N HIS A 107 -3.69 12.37 -9.24
CA HIS A 107 -4.74 12.76 -10.17
C HIS A 107 -5.72 13.73 -9.52
N LEU A 108 -5.96 14.88 -10.17
CA LEU A 108 -6.87 15.92 -9.69
C LEU A 108 -8.27 15.38 -9.37
N THR A 109 -8.81 14.54 -10.25
CA THR A 109 -10.15 13.95 -10.11
C THR A 109 -10.26 13.01 -8.91
N THR A 110 -9.19 12.27 -8.61
CA THR A 110 -9.15 11.32 -7.49
C THR A 110 -8.91 12.01 -6.15
N ALA A 111 -7.93 12.91 -6.11
CA ALA A 111 -7.58 13.66 -4.91
C ALA A 111 -8.58 14.80 -4.60
N GLY A 112 -9.26 15.33 -5.62
CA GLY A 112 -10.16 16.47 -5.51
C GLY A 112 -9.46 17.81 -5.32
N GLN A 113 -8.15 17.86 -5.61
CA GLN A 113 -7.34 19.07 -5.51
C GLN A 113 -6.15 19.02 -6.46
N ILE A 114 -5.56 20.18 -6.73
CA ILE A 114 -4.33 20.27 -7.55
C ILE A 114 -3.21 19.44 -6.89
N PRO A 115 -2.48 18.61 -7.66
CA PRO A 115 -1.32 17.89 -7.17
C PRO A 115 -0.30 18.79 -6.46
N ILE A 116 0.29 18.24 -5.40
CA ILE A 116 1.26 18.95 -4.57
C ILE A 116 2.61 18.27 -4.76
N GLY A 117 3.65 19.02 -5.05
CA GLY A 117 5.01 18.52 -5.26
C GLY A 117 6.07 19.37 -4.56
N ALA A 118 7.30 18.89 -4.62
CA ALA A 118 8.48 19.59 -4.07
C ALA A 118 8.88 20.83 -4.88
N SER A 119 8.28 21.05 -6.03
CA SER A 119 8.45 22.23 -6.88
C SER A 119 7.20 22.47 -7.72
N THR A 120 6.96 23.73 -8.07
CA THR A 120 5.92 24.09 -9.03
C THR A 120 6.28 23.54 -10.41
N GLY A 121 5.29 23.01 -11.12
CA GLY A 121 5.52 22.44 -12.44
C GLY A 121 4.23 22.04 -13.12
N PHE A 122 4.37 21.26 -14.19
CA PHE A 122 3.26 20.68 -14.92
C PHE A 122 3.48 19.18 -15.06
N ASN A 123 2.50 18.39 -14.64
CA ASN A 123 2.53 16.95 -14.81
C ASN A 123 1.99 16.59 -16.20
N LEU A 124 2.87 16.23 -17.12
CA LEU A 124 2.52 15.83 -18.48
C LEU A 124 1.68 14.54 -18.52
N TYR A 125 1.82 13.66 -17.55
CA TYR A 125 1.08 12.40 -17.49
C TYR A 125 -0.38 12.62 -17.07
N ALA A 126 -0.62 13.46 -16.07
CA ALA A 126 -1.97 13.76 -15.59
C ALA A 126 -2.56 15.03 -16.22
N TYR A 127 -1.83 15.71 -17.10
CA TYR A 127 -2.19 17.00 -17.72
C TYR A 127 -2.68 18.05 -16.69
N THR A 128 -1.99 18.14 -15.56
CA THR A 128 -2.37 19.04 -14.47
C THR A 128 -1.20 19.90 -14.00
N PRO A 129 -1.45 21.17 -13.60
CA PRO A 129 -0.45 21.94 -12.90
C PRO A 129 -0.13 21.30 -11.55
N VAL A 130 1.10 21.46 -11.08
CA VAL A 130 1.57 21.01 -9.77
C VAL A 130 1.89 22.24 -8.93
N SER A 131 1.29 22.32 -7.76
CA SER A 131 1.57 23.39 -6.81
C SER A 131 2.74 23.03 -5.89
N TYR A 132 3.60 24.01 -5.63
CA TYR A 132 4.65 23.86 -4.63
C TYR A 132 4.09 24.04 -3.23
N THR A 133 4.41 23.12 -2.34
CA THR A 133 4.16 23.33 -0.91
C THR A 133 5.48 23.42 -0.17
N HIS A 134 5.66 24.48 0.61
CA HIS A 134 6.71 24.54 1.61
C HIS A 134 6.47 23.42 2.62
N LEU A 135 7.37 22.44 2.64
CA LEU A 135 7.59 21.64 3.84
C LEU A 135 8.34 22.55 4.82
N THR A 136 7.62 23.20 5.71
CA THR A 136 8.23 23.72 6.94
C THR A 136 8.59 22.50 7.78
N LEU A 137 9.87 22.21 7.84
CA LEU A 137 10.45 21.28 8.79
C LEU A 137 10.42 21.89 10.20
#